data_549fb678fd93da78f51b26691d78435a
#
_entry.id   549fb678fd93da78f51b26691d78435a
#
_cell.length_a   1.000
_cell.length_b   1.000
_cell.length_c   1.000
_cell.angle_alpha   90.00
_cell.angle_beta   90.00
_cell.angle_gamma   90.00
#
_symmetry.space_group_name_H-M   'P 1'
#
loop_
_entity.id
_entity.type
_entity.pdbx_description
1 polymer ?
#
loop_
_entity_poly.entity_id
_entity_poly.type
_entity_poly.pdbx_seq_one_letter_code
_entity_poly.pdbx_strand_id
1 'polypeptide(L)'
;MKKSLSRRQLLQYSLAGLGTFGAQSFSYAQQSTSRTIAGTGVAGFESEGAISNLAQTTRINNPYGIVVGPDSALYFCEVDSGRVRRMDMNTRVLTTVAGNGEKAYRGDGGLALDASFSAPHEIRFDAQGNLYIVSRDSHTVRRVDKSSGLVSTVAGTGEAGFSGDEGPANQAQLRQPHSIAFDARG
;
A
#
# COMPACT_ATOMS: atom_id res chain seq x y z
N MET A 1 -16.71 16.64 39.95
CA MET A 1 -16.33 16.61 38.53
C MET A 1 -14.83 16.31 38.42
N LYS A 2 -14.45 15.08 38.04
CA LYS A 2 -13.04 14.70 37.81
C LYS A 2 -12.66 15.12 36.40
N LYS A 3 -11.76 16.11 36.25
CA LYS A 3 -11.17 16.47 34.95
C LYS A 3 -10.21 15.35 34.55
N SER A 4 -10.47 14.69 33.46
CA SER A 4 -9.53 13.73 32.87
C SER A 4 -8.34 14.49 32.28
N LEU A 5 -7.14 14.09 32.65
CA LEU A 5 -5.89 14.63 32.09
C LEU A 5 -5.67 14.07 30.69
N SER A 6 -5.29 14.93 29.75
CA SER A 6 -4.92 14.49 28.41
C SER A 6 -3.60 13.71 28.42
N ARG A 7 -3.37 12.82 27.44
CA ARG A 7 -2.11 12.05 27.31
C ARG A 7 -0.85 12.92 27.35
N ARG A 8 -0.95 14.19 26.98
CA ARG A 8 0.14 15.17 27.02
C ARG A 8 0.46 15.64 28.45
N GLN A 9 -0.53 15.66 29.34
CA GLN A 9 -0.35 16.05 30.74
C GLN A 9 0.18 14.90 31.60
N LEU A 10 -0.12 13.64 31.27
CA LEU A 10 0.42 12.45 31.96
C LEU A 10 1.94 12.30 31.80
N LEU A 11 2.51 12.72 30.67
CA LEU A 11 3.96 12.68 30.42
C LEU A 11 4.74 13.77 31.20
N GLN A 12 4.09 14.82 31.69
CA GLN A 12 4.74 15.89 32.47
C GLN A 12 4.85 15.59 33.96
N TYR A 13 4.06 14.65 34.51
CA TYR A 13 4.05 14.35 35.92
C TYR A 13 4.92 13.17 36.36
N SER A 14 5.51 12.43 35.44
CA SER A 14 6.38 11.27 35.76
C SER A 14 7.85 11.63 36.02
N LEU A 15 8.23 12.91 35.98
CA LEU A 15 9.63 13.38 36.11
C LEU A 15 9.90 14.28 37.31
N ALA A 16 8.99 14.39 38.26
CA ALA A 16 9.20 15.14 39.49
C ALA A 16 9.43 14.21 40.69
N GLY A 17 10.67 13.73 40.82
CA GLY A 17 11.10 13.04 42.05
C GLY A 17 12.33 12.17 41.83
N LEU A 18 13.54 12.74 41.99
CA LEU A 18 14.70 12.26 42.72
C LEU A 18 16.03 12.77 42.09
N GLY A 19 16.75 13.56 42.86
CA GLY A 19 18.21 13.57 42.81
C GLY A 19 18.87 14.48 41.78
N THR A 20 19.56 15.50 42.27
CA THR A 20 20.53 16.35 41.58
C THR A 20 21.59 15.55 40.82
N PHE A 21 21.37 15.30 39.55
CA PHE A 21 22.38 15.08 38.53
C PHE A 21 22.02 15.96 37.33
N GLY A 22 23.04 16.66 36.77
CA GLY A 22 22.87 17.68 35.75
C GLY A 22 21.87 17.31 34.68
N ALA A 23 20.73 17.97 34.67
CA ALA A 23 19.70 17.80 33.68
C ALA A 23 20.16 18.43 32.37
N GLN A 24 20.75 17.64 31.47
CA GLN A 24 20.67 17.98 30.06
C GLN A 24 19.18 17.83 29.69
N SER A 25 18.52 18.96 29.49
CA SER A 25 17.17 19.03 28.96
C SER A 25 17.18 18.48 27.53
N PHE A 26 16.83 17.19 27.36
CA PHE A 26 16.48 16.66 26.06
C PHE A 26 15.16 17.30 25.64
N SER A 27 15.26 18.41 24.92
CA SER A 27 14.11 19.01 24.23
C SER A 27 13.70 18.10 23.07
N TYR A 28 12.87 17.10 23.32
CA TYR A 28 12.15 16.34 22.27
C TYR A 28 10.89 17.11 21.87
N ALA A 29 11.07 18.33 21.43
CA ALA A 29 10.05 19.04 20.65
C ALA A 29 10.49 19.12 19.20
N GLN A 30 10.69 17.95 18.56
CA GLN A 30 10.73 17.91 17.12
C GLN A 30 9.30 18.17 16.65
N GLN A 31 9.02 19.38 16.21
CA GLN A 31 7.77 19.69 15.52
C GLN A 31 7.76 18.86 14.23
N SER A 32 7.04 17.73 14.28
CA SER A 32 6.77 16.95 13.09
C SER A 32 5.84 17.75 12.20
N THR A 33 6.35 18.26 11.09
CA THR A 33 5.53 18.86 10.03
C THR A 33 5.06 17.76 9.10
N SER A 34 3.75 17.70 8.80
CA SER A 34 3.22 16.87 7.73
C SER A 34 3.20 17.65 6.42
N ARG A 35 3.52 16.98 5.33
CA ARG A 35 3.45 17.55 3.98
C ARG A 35 2.82 16.55 3.02
N THR A 36 1.90 17.01 2.17
CA THR A 36 1.38 16.21 1.06
C THR A 36 2.49 15.96 0.04
N ILE A 37 2.74 14.69 -0.27
CA ILE A 37 3.74 14.27 -1.26
C ILE A 37 3.10 13.81 -2.57
N ALA A 38 1.82 13.42 -2.54
CA ALA A 38 1.03 12.99 -3.69
C ALA A 38 -0.45 13.29 -3.48
N GLY A 39 -1.19 13.53 -4.56
CA GLY A 39 -2.62 13.80 -4.55
C GLY A 39 -2.97 15.29 -4.46
N THR A 40 -4.08 15.66 -5.11
CA THR A 40 -4.64 17.02 -5.10
C THR A 40 -5.67 17.23 -3.99
N GLY A 41 -6.02 16.17 -3.25
CA GLY A 41 -7.17 16.17 -2.34
C GLY A 41 -8.53 15.93 -3.03
N VAL A 42 -8.54 15.83 -4.35
CA VAL A 42 -9.73 15.48 -5.14
C VAL A 42 -9.58 14.05 -5.65
N ALA A 43 -10.56 13.21 -5.36
CA ALA A 43 -10.54 11.82 -5.84
C ALA A 43 -10.69 11.76 -7.38
N GLY A 44 -10.01 10.80 -7.99
CA GLY A 44 -10.09 10.58 -9.44
C GLY A 44 -8.84 9.97 -10.02
N PHE A 45 -8.87 9.79 -11.33
CA PHE A 45 -7.75 9.31 -12.13
C PHE A 45 -7.56 10.25 -13.33
N GLU A 46 -6.32 10.54 -13.64
CA GLU A 46 -5.94 11.27 -14.85
C GLU A 46 -5.13 10.34 -15.74
N SER A 47 -5.43 10.33 -17.04
CA SER A 47 -4.73 9.50 -18.01
C SER A 47 -3.22 9.82 -18.02
N GLU A 48 -2.39 8.78 -18.09
CA GLU A 48 -0.95 8.93 -18.21
C GLU A 48 -0.62 9.52 -19.60
N GLY A 49 0.27 10.53 -19.63
CA GLY A 49 0.61 11.25 -20.86
C GLY A 49 0.33 12.74 -20.85
N ALA A 50 -0.37 13.26 -19.83
CA ALA A 50 -0.38 14.70 -19.58
C ALA A 50 1.03 15.19 -19.15
N ILE A 51 1.40 16.37 -19.62
CA ILE A 51 2.75 16.97 -19.58
C ILE A 51 3.40 17.08 -18.18
N SER A 52 2.70 16.73 -17.11
CA SER A 52 3.27 16.58 -15.76
C SER A 52 2.45 15.62 -14.91
N ASN A 53 2.81 14.35 -14.91
CA ASN A 53 2.32 13.40 -13.91
C ASN A 53 3.02 13.61 -12.56
N LEU A 54 3.20 14.86 -12.14
CA LEU A 54 3.73 15.16 -10.82
C LEU A 54 2.71 14.71 -9.76
N ALA A 55 3.17 13.90 -8.84
CA ALA A 55 2.31 13.28 -7.84
C ALA A 55 1.42 14.28 -7.07
N GLN A 56 1.91 15.49 -6.81
CA GLN A 56 1.16 16.53 -6.09
C GLN A 56 0.07 17.21 -6.92
N THR A 57 0.13 17.15 -8.23
CA THR A 57 -0.86 17.74 -9.15
C THR A 57 -1.77 16.71 -9.79
N THR A 58 -1.55 15.43 -9.50
CA THR A 58 -2.34 14.31 -10.02
C THR A 58 -3.41 13.90 -9.01
N ARG A 59 -4.60 13.60 -9.48
CA ARG A 59 -5.67 13.03 -8.64
C ARG A 59 -5.29 11.61 -8.25
N ILE A 60 -5.63 11.24 -7.02
CA ILE A 60 -5.48 9.89 -6.46
C ILE A 60 -6.83 9.42 -5.97
N ASN A 61 -7.16 8.16 -6.24
CA ASN A 61 -8.49 7.63 -5.96
C ASN A 61 -8.45 6.57 -4.88
N ASN A 62 -8.75 6.98 -3.64
CA ASN A 62 -8.85 6.11 -2.47
C ASN A 62 -7.57 5.25 -2.26
N PRO A 63 -6.42 5.87 -1.90
CA PRO A 63 -5.16 5.15 -1.76
C PRO A 63 -5.15 4.26 -0.51
N TYR A 64 -4.69 3.02 -0.69
CA TYR A 64 -4.44 2.02 0.35
C TYR A 64 -3.03 1.44 0.19
N GLY A 65 -2.70 0.41 0.94
CA GLY A 65 -1.49 -0.38 0.88
C GLY A 65 -0.28 0.34 0.29
N ILE A 66 0.57 0.93 1.13
CA ILE A 66 1.73 1.71 0.71
C ILE A 66 3.02 1.00 1.10
N VAL A 67 4.00 0.95 0.20
CA VAL A 67 5.31 0.34 0.43
C VAL A 67 6.41 1.05 -0.36
N VAL A 68 7.63 1.04 0.19
CA VAL A 68 8.81 1.42 -0.58
C VAL A 68 9.30 0.19 -1.35
N GLY A 69 9.38 0.30 -2.66
CA GLY A 69 9.82 -0.79 -3.53
C GLY A 69 11.34 -0.98 -3.56
N PRO A 70 11.81 -2.05 -4.23
CA PRO A 70 13.23 -2.37 -4.32
C PRO A 70 14.06 -1.33 -5.09
N ASP A 71 13.41 -0.47 -5.87
CA ASP A 71 13.99 0.67 -6.59
C ASP A 71 13.95 1.99 -5.80
N SER A 72 13.61 1.92 -4.51
CA SER A 72 13.44 3.08 -3.61
C SER A 72 12.31 4.04 -4.01
N ALA A 73 11.44 3.66 -4.94
CA ALA A 73 10.21 4.40 -5.24
C ALA A 73 9.09 4.03 -4.26
N LEU A 74 8.11 4.91 -4.14
CA LEU A 74 6.92 4.65 -3.34
C LEU A 74 5.83 4.03 -4.20
N TYR A 75 5.29 2.91 -3.74
CA TYR A 75 4.19 2.21 -4.39
C TYR A 75 2.94 2.24 -3.52
N PHE A 76 1.77 2.36 -4.14
CA PHE A 76 0.49 2.30 -3.43
C PHE A 76 -0.63 1.80 -4.32
N CYS A 77 -1.65 1.22 -3.69
CA CYS A 77 -2.88 0.82 -4.36
C CYS A 77 -3.85 1.99 -4.45
N GLU A 78 -4.63 2.04 -5.52
CA GLU A 78 -5.85 2.86 -5.64
C GLU A 78 -7.06 1.94 -5.75
N VAL A 79 -7.76 1.75 -4.62
CA VAL A 79 -8.89 0.81 -4.48
C VAL A 79 -9.99 1.10 -5.50
N ASP A 80 -10.35 2.37 -5.66
CA ASP A 80 -11.48 2.76 -6.50
C ASP A 80 -11.15 2.90 -7.98
N SER A 81 -9.86 2.97 -8.33
CA SER A 81 -9.43 2.98 -9.74
C SER A 81 -8.85 1.64 -10.21
N GLY A 82 -8.77 0.62 -9.34
CA GLY A 82 -8.27 -0.70 -9.72
C GLY A 82 -6.81 -0.69 -10.19
N ARG A 83 -5.96 0.18 -9.60
CA ARG A 83 -4.57 0.38 -10.05
C ARG A 83 -3.58 0.29 -8.92
N VAL A 84 -2.34 -0.03 -9.28
CA VAL A 84 -1.17 0.16 -8.44
C VAL A 84 -0.30 1.24 -9.07
N ARG A 85 0.04 2.24 -8.25
CA ARG A 85 0.82 3.40 -8.68
C ARG A 85 2.22 3.35 -8.11
N ARG A 86 3.18 3.90 -8.87
CA ARG A 86 4.57 4.09 -8.47
C ARG A 86 4.91 5.57 -8.54
N MET A 87 5.45 6.12 -7.45
CA MET A 87 5.97 7.48 -7.41
C MET A 87 7.49 7.44 -7.26
N ASP A 88 8.20 7.99 -8.22
CA ASP A 88 9.62 8.21 -8.09
C ASP A 88 9.90 9.29 -7.02
N MET A 89 10.72 8.97 -6.04
CA MET A 89 10.94 9.84 -4.87
C MET A 89 11.80 11.08 -5.19
N ASN A 90 12.57 11.05 -6.27
CA ASN A 90 13.42 12.16 -6.69
C ASN A 90 12.67 13.09 -7.64
N THR A 91 12.09 12.56 -8.70
CA THR A 91 11.41 13.34 -9.74
C THR A 91 9.98 13.68 -9.38
N ARG A 92 9.36 12.95 -8.42
CA ARG A 92 7.94 13.03 -8.04
C ARG A 92 6.99 12.65 -9.17
N VAL A 93 7.48 11.99 -10.19
CA VAL A 93 6.64 11.47 -11.28
C VAL A 93 5.85 10.26 -10.79
N LEU A 94 4.55 10.26 -11.06
CA LEU A 94 3.61 9.20 -10.74
C LEU A 94 3.27 8.42 -12.01
N THR A 95 3.40 7.09 -11.95
CA THR A 95 3.07 6.18 -13.05
C THR A 95 2.21 5.03 -12.55
N THR A 96 1.43 4.41 -13.44
CA THR A 96 0.76 3.13 -13.19
C THR A 96 1.73 1.99 -13.47
N VAL A 97 1.75 0.99 -12.61
CA VAL A 97 2.59 -0.21 -12.77
C VAL A 97 1.77 -1.49 -12.90
N ALA A 98 0.52 -1.46 -12.45
CA ALA A 98 -0.43 -2.55 -12.65
C ALA A 98 -1.87 -2.01 -12.64
N GLY A 99 -2.75 -2.65 -13.40
CA GLY A 99 -4.17 -2.32 -13.49
C GLY A 99 -4.53 -1.39 -14.64
N ASN A 100 -5.52 -1.82 -15.43
CA ASN A 100 -6.09 -1.05 -16.53
C ASN A 100 -7.22 -0.11 -16.12
N GLY A 101 -7.67 -0.20 -14.85
CA GLY A 101 -8.76 0.60 -14.28
C GLY A 101 -10.11 -0.08 -14.29
N GLU A 102 -10.24 -1.24 -14.92
CA GLU A 102 -11.44 -2.06 -14.83
C GLU A 102 -11.47 -2.78 -13.47
N LYS A 103 -12.62 -2.73 -12.77
CA LYS A 103 -12.83 -3.45 -11.51
C LYS A 103 -13.29 -4.88 -11.80
N ALA A 104 -12.35 -5.75 -12.13
CA ALA A 104 -12.60 -7.13 -12.48
C ALA A 104 -11.47 -8.05 -12.01
N TYR A 105 -11.62 -9.35 -12.22
CA TYR A 105 -10.59 -10.36 -12.05
C TYR A 105 -10.25 -10.95 -13.42
N ARG A 106 -9.26 -10.35 -14.09
CA ARG A 106 -8.84 -10.75 -15.44
C ARG A 106 -7.35 -10.48 -15.67
N GLY A 107 -6.78 -11.13 -16.67
CA GLY A 107 -5.47 -10.82 -17.23
C GLY A 107 -4.33 -11.67 -16.66
N ASP A 108 -4.59 -12.81 -16.02
CA ASP A 108 -3.54 -13.78 -15.70
C ASP A 108 -2.85 -14.29 -16.98
N GLY A 109 -1.53 -14.38 -16.93
CA GLY A 109 -0.69 -14.70 -18.09
C GLY A 109 -0.39 -13.50 -19.00
N GLY A 110 -1.04 -12.35 -18.80
CA GLY A 110 -0.78 -11.09 -19.52
C GLY A 110 0.03 -10.09 -18.70
N LEU A 111 0.29 -8.93 -19.30
CA LEU A 111 1.03 -7.84 -18.67
C LEU A 111 0.23 -7.20 -17.53
N ALA A 112 0.93 -6.74 -16.50
CA ALA A 112 0.32 -6.14 -15.32
C ALA A 112 -0.51 -4.88 -15.64
N LEU A 113 -0.12 -4.11 -16.64
CA LEU A 113 -0.86 -2.91 -17.08
C LEU A 113 -2.19 -3.24 -17.77
N ASP A 114 -2.29 -4.43 -18.40
CA ASP A 114 -3.49 -4.88 -19.10
C ASP A 114 -4.43 -5.67 -18.18
N ALA A 115 -3.96 -6.05 -17.01
CA ALA A 115 -4.76 -6.80 -16.03
C ALA A 115 -5.77 -5.90 -15.31
N SER A 116 -6.90 -6.50 -14.91
CA SER A 116 -7.92 -5.84 -14.10
C SER A 116 -7.83 -6.28 -12.64
N PHE A 117 -7.97 -5.34 -11.70
CA PHE A 117 -7.95 -5.61 -10.26
C PHE A 117 -9.19 -5.01 -9.59
N SER A 118 -9.91 -5.83 -8.83
CA SER A 118 -11.06 -5.36 -8.05
C SER A 118 -10.64 -5.04 -6.62
N ALA A 119 -10.67 -3.75 -6.29
CA ALA A 119 -10.27 -3.20 -4.99
C ALA A 119 -8.87 -3.70 -4.54
N PRO A 120 -7.78 -3.35 -5.27
CA PRO A 120 -6.42 -3.64 -4.80
C PRO A 120 -6.19 -2.91 -3.48
N HIS A 121 -5.93 -3.69 -2.40
CA HIS A 121 -5.99 -3.18 -1.04
C HIS A 121 -4.61 -3.14 -0.37
N GLU A 122 -3.76 -4.12 -0.66
CA GLU A 122 -2.42 -4.22 -0.09
C GLU A 122 -1.43 -4.67 -1.17
N ILE A 123 -0.20 -4.21 -1.05
CA ILE A 123 0.92 -4.63 -1.91
C ILE A 123 2.15 -4.93 -1.08
N ARG A 124 2.93 -5.91 -1.52
CA ARG A 124 4.25 -6.23 -0.96
C ARG A 124 5.18 -6.69 -2.07
N PHE A 125 6.47 -6.54 -1.83
CA PHE A 125 7.51 -7.13 -2.66
C PHE A 125 8.14 -8.31 -1.93
N ASP A 126 8.40 -9.39 -2.66
CA ASP A 126 9.26 -10.46 -2.17
C ASP A 126 10.75 -10.10 -2.28
N ALA A 127 11.62 -10.97 -1.78
CA ALA A 127 13.08 -10.76 -1.82
C ALA A 127 13.64 -10.73 -3.25
N GLN A 128 12.94 -11.29 -4.22
CA GLN A 128 13.30 -11.28 -5.64
C GLN A 128 12.82 -9.98 -6.35
N GLY A 129 11.95 -9.22 -5.68
CA GLY A 129 11.37 -7.99 -6.17
C GLY A 129 10.12 -8.19 -7.02
N ASN A 130 9.47 -9.34 -6.95
CA ASN A 130 8.14 -9.53 -7.52
C ASN A 130 7.12 -8.77 -6.69
N LEU A 131 6.13 -8.18 -7.35
CA LEU A 131 5.07 -7.42 -6.70
C LEU A 131 3.86 -8.32 -6.46
N TYR A 132 3.43 -8.40 -5.20
CA TYR A 132 2.20 -9.09 -4.81
C TYR A 132 1.10 -8.07 -4.54
N ILE A 133 -0.09 -8.33 -5.07
CA ILE A 133 -1.25 -7.44 -5.00
C ILE A 133 -2.41 -8.24 -4.39
N VAL A 134 -2.89 -7.80 -3.24
CA VAL A 134 -4.10 -8.33 -2.61
C VAL A 134 -5.30 -7.61 -3.20
N SER A 135 -6.12 -8.33 -3.96
CA SER A 135 -7.36 -7.82 -4.57
C SER A 135 -8.54 -8.26 -3.71
N ARG A 136 -8.99 -7.35 -2.83
CA ARG A 136 -9.99 -7.64 -1.80
C ARG A 136 -11.30 -8.16 -2.38
N ASP A 137 -11.86 -7.46 -3.37
CA ASP A 137 -13.19 -7.75 -3.90
C ASP A 137 -13.18 -8.84 -4.99
N SER A 138 -12.01 -9.22 -5.49
CA SER A 138 -11.85 -10.43 -6.30
C SER A 138 -11.33 -11.63 -5.51
N HIS A 139 -11.19 -11.52 -4.19
CA HIS A 139 -10.87 -12.63 -3.30
C HIS A 139 -9.57 -13.36 -3.66
N THR A 140 -8.58 -12.61 -4.18
CA THR A 140 -7.33 -13.19 -4.69
C THR A 140 -6.11 -12.43 -4.19
N VAL A 141 -4.97 -13.13 -4.21
CA VAL A 141 -3.63 -12.55 -4.18
C VAL A 141 -2.97 -12.85 -5.51
N ARG A 142 -2.48 -11.82 -6.18
CA ARG A 142 -1.84 -11.94 -7.50
C ARG A 142 -0.40 -11.46 -7.43
N ARG A 143 0.46 -12.11 -8.19
CA ARG A 143 1.89 -11.80 -8.32
C ARG A 143 2.17 -11.23 -9.71
N VAL A 144 2.89 -10.12 -9.75
CA VAL A 144 3.52 -9.61 -10.97
C VAL A 144 4.98 -10.03 -10.94
N ASP A 145 5.39 -10.81 -11.91
CA ASP A 145 6.79 -11.24 -12.06
C ASP A 145 7.66 -10.05 -12.47
N LYS A 146 8.73 -9.81 -11.72
CA LYS A 146 9.64 -8.67 -11.94
C LYS A 146 10.30 -8.68 -13.31
N SER A 147 10.63 -9.86 -13.81
CA SER A 147 11.44 -10.01 -15.04
C SER A 147 10.59 -9.93 -16.30
N SER A 148 9.40 -10.53 -16.27
CA SER A 148 8.49 -10.60 -17.43
C SER A 148 7.37 -9.57 -17.39
N GLY A 149 7.03 -9.02 -16.23
CA GLY A 149 5.86 -8.16 -16.03
C GLY A 149 4.53 -8.90 -16.08
N LEU A 150 4.53 -10.23 -16.15
CA LEU A 150 3.32 -11.04 -16.25
C LEU A 150 2.65 -11.24 -14.91
N VAL A 151 1.32 -11.26 -14.92
CA VAL A 151 0.48 -11.50 -13.75
C VAL A 151 0.09 -12.96 -13.63
N SER A 152 0.10 -13.47 -12.42
CA SER A 152 -0.44 -14.79 -12.07
C SER A 152 -1.15 -14.75 -10.72
N THR A 153 -2.22 -15.52 -10.58
CA THR A 153 -2.87 -15.72 -9.28
C THR A 153 -2.09 -16.73 -8.45
N VAL A 154 -1.71 -16.34 -7.23
CA VAL A 154 -0.95 -17.17 -6.30
C VAL A 154 -1.81 -17.70 -5.15
N ALA A 155 -2.91 -17.02 -4.82
CA ALA A 155 -3.89 -17.50 -3.84
C ALA A 155 -5.29 -16.98 -4.17
N GLY A 156 -6.30 -17.79 -3.87
CA GLY A 156 -7.70 -17.48 -4.15
C GLY A 156 -8.18 -17.92 -5.53
N THR A 157 -9.45 -18.34 -5.61
CA THR A 157 -10.10 -18.76 -6.86
C THR A 157 -10.83 -17.62 -7.57
N GLY A 158 -10.99 -16.47 -6.94
CA GLY A 158 -11.85 -15.40 -7.42
C GLY A 158 -13.28 -15.45 -6.87
N GLU A 159 -13.64 -16.53 -6.19
CA GLU A 159 -14.93 -16.71 -5.54
C GLU A 159 -14.81 -16.53 -4.03
N ALA A 160 -15.77 -15.78 -3.45
CA ALA A 160 -15.82 -15.57 -2.00
C ALA A 160 -16.16 -16.86 -1.27
N GLY A 161 -15.33 -17.28 -0.32
CA GLY A 161 -15.63 -18.49 0.45
C GLY A 161 -14.53 -18.79 1.46
N PHE A 162 -14.63 -20.02 2.00
CA PHE A 162 -13.65 -20.63 2.89
C PHE A 162 -13.55 -22.11 2.55
N SER A 163 -12.53 -22.47 1.79
CA SER A 163 -12.24 -23.88 1.42
C SER A 163 -10.81 -23.99 0.92
N GLY A 164 -10.33 -25.24 0.79
CA GLY A 164 -9.04 -25.53 0.16
C GLY A 164 -7.85 -25.55 1.12
N ASP A 165 -8.08 -25.61 2.44
CA ASP A 165 -7.02 -25.80 3.43
C ASP A 165 -6.19 -27.05 3.12
N GLU A 166 -4.86 -26.93 3.36
CA GLU A 166 -3.85 -27.94 3.06
C GLU A 166 -3.66 -28.24 1.56
N GLY A 167 -4.43 -27.60 0.69
CA GLY A 167 -4.31 -27.69 -0.77
C GLY A 167 -3.51 -26.55 -1.39
N PRO A 168 -3.41 -26.50 -2.74
CA PRO A 168 -2.78 -25.40 -3.45
C PRO A 168 -3.51 -24.07 -3.19
N ALA A 169 -2.79 -23.04 -2.79
CA ALA A 169 -3.36 -21.75 -2.39
C ALA A 169 -4.21 -21.08 -3.50
N ASN A 170 -3.84 -21.27 -4.77
CA ASN A 170 -4.60 -20.77 -5.92
C ASN A 170 -5.89 -21.55 -6.23
N GLN A 171 -6.16 -22.62 -5.49
CA GLN A 171 -7.40 -23.40 -5.53
C GLN A 171 -8.24 -23.20 -4.26
N ALA A 172 -7.74 -22.49 -3.27
CA ALA A 172 -8.45 -22.16 -2.06
C ALA A 172 -9.43 -21.00 -2.29
N GLN A 173 -10.57 -21.01 -1.63
CA GLN A 173 -11.46 -19.87 -1.58
C GLN A 173 -11.04 -18.92 -0.45
N LEU A 174 -10.86 -17.67 -0.78
CA LEU A 174 -10.62 -16.59 0.18
C LEU A 174 -11.87 -15.71 0.27
N ARG A 175 -12.00 -14.99 1.38
CA ARG A 175 -13.08 -14.01 1.53
C ARG A 175 -12.53 -12.66 1.94
N GLN A 176 -12.48 -11.73 0.98
CA GLN A 176 -12.00 -10.37 1.17
C GLN A 176 -10.63 -10.31 1.89
N PRO A 177 -9.57 -10.89 1.32
CA PRO A 177 -8.24 -10.77 1.90
C PRO A 177 -7.83 -9.30 1.96
N HIS A 178 -7.24 -8.87 3.07
CA HIS A 178 -6.86 -7.48 3.27
C HIS A 178 -5.37 -7.23 3.19
N SER A 179 -4.56 -8.18 3.62
CA SER A 179 -3.12 -8.00 3.74
C SER A 179 -2.35 -9.29 3.48
N ILE A 180 -1.07 -9.15 3.19
CA ILE A 180 -0.10 -10.22 3.00
C ILE A 180 1.20 -9.84 3.70
N ALA A 181 1.91 -10.82 4.23
CA ALA A 181 3.24 -10.67 4.77
C ALA A 181 4.11 -11.84 4.33
N PHE A 182 5.39 -11.60 4.16
CA PHE A 182 6.39 -12.63 3.91
C PHE A 182 7.11 -12.97 5.22
N ASP A 183 7.44 -14.24 5.41
CA ASP A 183 8.37 -14.67 6.46
C ASP A 183 9.83 -14.46 6.03
N ALA A 184 10.80 -14.88 6.86
CA ALA A 184 12.22 -14.70 6.55
C ALA A 184 12.71 -15.52 5.33
N ARG A 185 11.88 -16.40 4.79
CA ARG A 185 12.18 -17.20 3.60
C ARG A 185 11.63 -16.58 2.31
N GLY A 186 10.73 -15.62 2.39
CA GLY A 186 10.12 -14.90 1.28
C GLY A 186 8.78 -15.44 0.86
#